data_5deedfc6a2a98bc706262907bc229955
#
_entry.id   5deedfc6a2a98bc706262907bc229955
#
_cell.length_a   1.000
_cell.length_b   1.000
_cell.length_c   1.000
_cell.angle_alpha   90.00
_cell.angle_beta   90.00
_cell.angle_gamma   90.00
#
_symmetry.space_group_name_H-M   'P 1'
#
loop_
_entity.id
_entity.type
_entity.pdbx_description
1 polymer ?
#
loop_
_entity_poly.entity_id
_entity_poly.type
_entity_poly.pdbx_seq_one_letter_code
_entity_poly.pdbx_strand_id
1 'polypeptide(L)'
;MGLFQVALVLATFLCSLVTGFLFAFAVVVMAGIRKLDDREFIRAFQAMDGVIQNNQPLFVVVWLGSVIALIVAAAIGVGHLDATGRSLLIASTVAYLLGVQLPTFTVNVPLNNRLQSLNVEAMDESARKAAREEFEGRWNRWNVIRTVVSCLVSLLLIGLMLRV
;
A
#
# COMPACT_ATOMS: atom_id res chain seq x y z
N MET A 1 7.73 -20.37 20.72
CA MET A 1 6.72 -19.57 19.98
C MET A 1 5.73 -20.53 19.33
N GLY A 2 4.44 -20.32 19.54
CA GLY A 2 3.39 -21.08 18.87
C GLY A 2 3.19 -20.61 17.42
N LEU A 3 2.54 -21.43 16.60
CA LEU A 3 2.28 -21.13 15.18
C LEU A 3 1.57 -19.76 15.00
N PHE A 4 0.61 -19.46 15.87
CA PHE A 4 -0.08 -18.16 15.87
C PHE A 4 0.88 -16.98 16.06
N GLN A 5 1.80 -17.06 17.04
CA GLN A 5 2.76 -15.99 17.30
C GLN A 5 3.70 -15.77 16.09
N VAL A 6 4.15 -16.84 15.44
CA VAL A 6 4.96 -16.72 14.22
C VAL A 6 4.17 -16.04 13.11
N ALA A 7 2.92 -16.44 12.88
CA ALA A 7 2.07 -15.84 11.86
C ALA A 7 1.81 -14.34 12.16
N LEU A 8 1.56 -13.99 13.43
CA LEU A 8 1.33 -12.60 13.85
C LEU A 8 2.59 -11.74 13.66
N VAL A 9 3.76 -12.26 14.02
CA VAL A 9 5.05 -11.56 13.80
C VAL A 9 5.29 -11.29 12.32
N LEU A 10 5.10 -12.31 11.47
CA LEU A 10 5.25 -12.18 10.02
C LEU A 10 4.23 -11.19 9.44
N ALA A 11 2.96 -11.27 9.84
CA ALA A 11 1.93 -10.35 9.40
C ALA A 11 2.28 -8.91 9.78
N THR A 12 2.67 -8.68 11.05
CA THR A 12 3.05 -7.35 11.54
C THR A 12 4.24 -6.80 10.77
N PHE A 13 5.29 -7.59 10.58
CA PHE A 13 6.49 -7.18 9.86
C PHE A 13 6.18 -6.80 8.40
N LEU A 14 5.49 -7.68 7.67
CA LEU A 14 5.18 -7.45 6.27
C LEU A 14 4.20 -6.28 6.07
N CYS A 15 3.17 -6.15 6.92
CA CYS A 15 2.27 -5.00 6.90
C CYS A 15 3.03 -3.69 7.19
N SER A 16 4.01 -3.71 8.10
CA SER A 16 4.83 -2.54 8.39
C SER A 16 5.73 -2.14 7.22
N LEU A 17 6.26 -3.09 6.45
CA LEU A 17 7.01 -2.80 5.21
C LEU A 17 6.11 -2.15 4.15
N VAL A 18 4.89 -2.66 3.96
CA VAL A 18 3.90 -2.02 3.06
C VAL A 18 3.56 -0.61 3.56
N THR A 19 3.35 -0.44 4.86
CA THR A 19 3.09 0.86 5.48
C THR A 19 4.23 1.84 5.20
N GLY A 20 5.48 1.43 5.40
CA GLY A 20 6.66 2.25 5.12
C GLY A 20 6.75 2.66 3.65
N PHE A 21 6.44 1.76 2.73
CA PHE A 21 6.39 2.05 1.30
C PHE A 21 5.31 3.10 0.98
N LEU A 22 4.08 2.93 1.45
CA LEU A 22 2.99 3.90 1.24
C LEU A 22 3.32 5.26 1.86
N PHE A 23 3.90 5.27 3.06
CA PHE A 23 4.35 6.47 3.77
C PHE A 23 5.44 7.21 2.99
N ALA A 24 6.44 6.49 2.48
CA ALA A 24 7.51 7.10 1.66
C ALA A 24 6.94 7.79 0.43
N PHE A 25 5.98 7.17 -0.25
CA PHE A 25 5.29 7.81 -1.37
C PHE A 25 4.48 9.03 -0.95
N ALA A 26 3.76 8.98 0.19
CA ALA A 26 2.93 10.08 0.65
C ALA A 26 3.74 11.33 1.03
N VAL A 27 4.89 11.16 1.72
CA VAL A 27 5.61 12.30 2.32
C VAL A 27 6.89 12.71 1.57
N VAL A 28 7.49 11.80 0.81
CA VAL A 28 8.79 12.07 0.15
C VAL A 28 8.66 12.03 -1.37
N VAL A 29 8.23 10.89 -1.91
CA VAL A 29 8.31 10.65 -3.36
C VAL A 29 7.40 11.60 -4.12
N MET A 30 6.10 11.63 -3.81
CA MET A 30 5.14 12.48 -4.52
C MET A 30 5.40 13.97 -4.27
N ALA A 31 5.83 14.34 -3.06
CA ALA A 31 6.23 15.72 -2.75
C ALA A 31 7.49 16.15 -3.54
N GLY A 32 8.40 15.22 -3.79
CA GLY A 32 9.61 15.45 -4.58
C GLY A 32 9.29 15.63 -6.07
N ILE A 33 8.63 14.64 -6.69
CA ILE A 33 8.35 14.68 -8.13
C ILE A 33 7.32 15.74 -8.51
N ARG A 34 6.49 16.20 -7.58
CA ARG A 34 5.56 17.32 -7.78
C ARG A 34 6.26 18.61 -8.23
N LYS A 35 7.55 18.78 -7.90
CA LYS A 35 8.34 19.96 -8.27
C LYS A 35 8.84 19.93 -9.71
N LEU A 36 8.72 18.81 -10.38
CA LEU A 36 9.10 18.62 -11.78
C LEU A 36 8.03 19.19 -12.71
N ASP A 37 8.39 19.49 -13.95
CA ASP A 37 7.42 19.80 -14.98
C ASP A 37 6.53 18.58 -15.32
N ASP A 38 5.46 18.75 -16.09
CA ASP A 38 4.47 17.72 -16.34
C ASP A 38 5.06 16.50 -17.06
N ARG A 39 5.99 16.72 -18.00
CA ARG A 39 6.68 15.64 -18.72
C ARG A 39 7.57 14.84 -17.78
N GLU A 40 8.40 15.53 -17.02
CA GLU A 40 9.32 14.90 -16.08
C GLU A 40 8.59 14.20 -14.94
N PHE A 41 7.48 14.78 -14.44
CA PHE A 41 6.62 14.15 -13.44
C PHE A 41 6.10 12.79 -13.93
N ILE A 42 5.51 12.76 -15.13
CA ILE A 42 4.95 11.52 -15.69
C ILE A 42 6.06 10.49 -15.90
N ARG A 43 7.19 10.88 -16.47
CA ARG A 43 8.34 9.99 -16.68
C ARG A 43 8.92 9.44 -15.37
N ALA A 44 9.07 10.28 -14.36
CA ALA A 44 9.57 9.86 -13.06
C ALA A 44 8.62 8.83 -12.42
N PHE A 45 7.31 9.08 -12.49
CA PHE A 45 6.33 8.13 -11.98
C PHE A 45 6.34 6.82 -12.78
N GLN A 46 6.35 6.88 -14.12
CA GLN A 46 6.44 5.71 -14.99
C GLN A 46 7.68 4.87 -14.69
N ALA A 47 8.83 5.49 -14.47
CA ALA A 47 10.08 4.78 -14.16
C ALA A 47 9.98 4.01 -12.83
N MET A 48 9.40 4.61 -11.79
CA MET A 48 9.25 3.96 -10.48
C MET A 48 8.17 2.86 -10.50
N ASP A 49 7.01 3.16 -11.07
CA ASP A 49 5.90 2.21 -11.18
C ASP A 49 6.25 1.04 -12.10
N GLY A 50 7.01 1.29 -13.16
CA GLY A 50 7.52 0.26 -14.07
C GLY A 50 8.33 -0.83 -13.38
N VAL A 51 9.08 -0.51 -12.32
CA VAL A 51 9.78 -1.52 -11.51
C VAL A 51 8.78 -2.48 -10.87
N ILE A 52 7.64 -1.96 -10.39
CA ILE A 52 6.59 -2.77 -9.76
C ILE A 52 5.85 -3.59 -10.81
N GLN A 53 5.47 -2.97 -11.94
CA GLN A 53 4.73 -3.63 -13.02
C GLN A 53 5.56 -4.71 -13.73
N ASN A 54 6.90 -4.60 -13.71
CA ASN A 54 7.81 -5.64 -14.19
C ASN A 54 8.05 -6.75 -13.16
N ASN A 55 7.13 -6.93 -12.20
CA ASN A 55 7.14 -8.00 -11.21
C ASN A 55 8.41 -8.05 -10.35
N GLN A 56 8.82 -6.91 -9.79
CA GLN A 56 9.95 -6.88 -8.84
C GLN A 56 9.69 -7.89 -7.70
N PRO A 57 10.51 -8.96 -7.58
CA PRO A 57 10.12 -10.13 -6.79
C PRO A 57 10.00 -9.84 -5.28
N LEU A 58 10.88 -9.00 -4.73
CA LEU A 58 10.78 -8.64 -3.31
C LEU A 58 9.53 -7.81 -3.02
N PHE A 59 9.14 -6.92 -3.93
CA PHE A 59 7.89 -6.16 -3.80
C PHE A 59 6.68 -7.10 -3.79
N VAL A 60 6.62 -8.03 -4.74
CA VAL A 60 5.52 -9.00 -4.84
C VAL A 60 5.45 -9.87 -3.58
N VAL A 61 6.57 -10.39 -3.10
CA VAL A 61 6.64 -11.21 -1.87
C VAL A 61 6.15 -10.42 -0.65
N VAL A 62 6.60 -9.17 -0.49
CA VAL A 62 6.18 -8.34 0.64
C VAL A 62 4.68 -8.01 0.54
N TRP A 63 4.22 -7.61 -0.65
CA TRP A 63 2.82 -7.19 -0.83
C TRP A 63 1.84 -8.35 -0.65
N LEU A 64 2.01 -9.45 -1.37
CA LEU A 64 1.15 -10.63 -1.25
C LEU A 64 1.35 -11.34 0.09
N GLY A 65 2.59 -11.44 0.54
CA GLY A 65 2.93 -12.03 1.82
C GLY A 65 2.26 -11.33 2.99
N SER A 66 2.12 -10.00 2.95
CA SER A 66 1.43 -9.24 4.00
C SER A 66 -0.05 -9.64 4.12
N VAL A 67 -0.73 -9.80 2.99
CA VAL A 67 -2.13 -10.23 2.95
C VAL A 67 -2.28 -11.66 3.44
N ILE A 68 -1.46 -12.56 2.92
CA ILE A 68 -1.50 -13.99 3.27
C ILE A 68 -1.20 -14.18 4.76
N ALA A 69 -0.11 -13.58 5.25
CA ALA A 69 0.28 -13.71 6.65
C ALA A 69 -0.79 -13.16 7.61
N LEU A 70 -1.42 -12.03 7.24
CA LEU A 70 -2.48 -11.43 8.06
C LEU A 70 -3.74 -12.32 8.08
N ILE A 71 -4.15 -12.88 6.95
CA ILE A 71 -5.29 -13.80 6.87
C ILE A 71 -5.00 -15.08 7.67
N VAL A 72 -3.80 -15.65 7.55
CA VAL A 72 -3.38 -16.84 8.30
C VAL A 72 -3.35 -16.53 9.81
N ALA A 73 -2.78 -15.39 10.21
CA ALA A 73 -2.80 -14.97 11.62
C ALA A 73 -4.23 -14.80 12.15
N ALA A 74 -5.13 -14.22 11.35
CA ALA A 74 -6.54 -14.08 11.71
C ALA A 74 -7.24 -15.45 11.86
N ALA A 75 -7.06 -16.33 10.90
CA ALA A 75 -7.69 -17.67 10.91
C ALA A 75 -7.27 -18.51 12.13
N ILE A 76 -5.97 -18.47 12.49
CA ILE A 76 -5.45 -19.19 13.65
C ILE A 76 -5.82 -18.45 14.95
N GLY A 77 -5.65 -17.11 14.96
CA GLY A 77 -5.76 -16.30 16.18
C GLY A 77 -7.16 -16.22 16.77
N VAL A 78 -8.19 -16.31 15.94
CA VAL A 78 -9.60 -16.26 16.40
C VAL A 78 -9.90 -17.30 17.48
N GLY A 79 -9.29 -18.50 17.41
CA GLY A 79 -9.46 -19.56 18.41
C GLY A 79 -8.53 -19.46 19.64
N HIS A 80 -7.49 -18.62 19.59
CA HIS A 80 -6.46 -18.57 20.63
C HIS A 80 -6.52 -17.30 21.49
N LEU A 81 -7.21 -16.26 21.03
CA LEU A 81 -7.26 -14.96 21.68
C LEU A 81 -8.50 -14.76 22.54
N ASP A 82 -8.36 -13.93 23.59
CA ASP A 82 -9.49 -13.38 24.32
C ASP A 82 -10.39 -12.50 23.41
N ALA A 83 -11.54 -12.08 23.91
CA ALA A 83 -12.49 -11.29 23.13
C ALA A 83 -11.85 -9.98 22.59
N THR A 84 -11.03 -9.31 23.38
CA THR A 84 -10.37 -8.05 22.98
C THR A 84 -9.31 -8.29 21.89
N GLY A 85 -8.44 -9.28 22.09
CA GLY A 85 -7.42 -9.64 21.10
C GLY A 85 -8.02 -10.09 19.78
N ARG A 86 -9.10 -10.87 19.83
CA ARG A 86 -9.87 -11.31 18.66
C ARG A 86 -10.46 -10.12 17.91
N SER A 87 -11.08 -9.17 18.61
CA SER A 87 -11.66 -7.97 18.01
C SER A 87 -10.59 -7.09 17.33
N LEU A 88 -9.44 -6.91 17.98
CA LEU A 88 -8.31 -6.17 17.42
C LEU A 88 -7.78 -6.82 16.15
N LEU A 89 -7.61 -8.14 16.15
CA LEU A 89 -7.11 -8.88 14.99
C LEU A 89 -8.08 -8.83 13.81
N ILE A 90 -9.38 -9.04 14.06
CA ILE A 90 -10.43 -8.95 13.03
C ILE A 90 -10.50 -7.52 12.49
N ALA A 91 -10.54 -6.50 13.35
CA ALA A 91 -10.59 -5.10 12.94
C ALA A 91 -9.37 -4.72 12.09
N SER A 92 -8.16 -5.14 12.48
CA SER A 92 -6.93 -4.92 11.71
C SER A 92 -7.00 -5.58 10.34
N THR A 93 -7.47 -6.83 10.28
CA THR A 93 -7.59 -7.58 9.03
C THR A 93 -8.59 -6.90 8.08
N VAL A 94 -9.78 -6.58 8.57
CA VAL A 94 -10.83 -5.91 7.78
C VAL A 94 -10.36 -4.53 7.32
N ALA A 95 -9.75 -3.74 8.22
CA ALA A 95 -9.23 -2.42 7.87
C ALA A 95 -8.12 -2.50 6.80
N TYR A 96 -7.22 -3.49 6.90
CA TYR A 96 -6.17 -3.68 5.90
C TYR A 96 -6.73 -4.08 4.54
N LEU A 97 -7.67 -5.03 4.50
CA LEU A 97 -8.25 -5.50 3.25
C LEU A 97 -9.12 -4.43 2.57
N LEU A 98 -9.97 -3.75 3.33
CA LEU A 98 -10.91 -2.75 2.78
C LEU A 98 -10.29 -1.36 2.66
N GLY A 99 -9.41 -0.96 3.56
CA GLY A 99 -8.83 0.38 3.58
C GLY A 99 -7.48 0.51 2.86
N VAL A 100 -6.76 -0.59 2.64
CA VAL A 100 -5.49 -0.58 1.92
C VAL A 100 -5.58 -1.34 0.60
N GLN A 101 -5.97 -2.62 0.64
CA GLN A 101 -5.93 -3.47 -0.57
C GLN A 101 -7.02 -3.09 -1.57
N LEU A 102 -8.26 -2.93 -1.13
CA LEU A 102 -9.36 -2.58 -2.02
C LEU A 102 -9.09 -1.26 -2.79
N PRO A 103 -8.74 -0.13 -2.14
CA PRO A 103 -8.39 1.09 -2.88
C PRO A 103 -7.15 0.93 -3.77
N THR A 104 -6.18 0.09 -3.39
CA THR A 104 -5.04 -0.21 -4.24
C THR A 104 -5.51 -0.75 -5.59
N PHE A 105 -6.33 -1.78 -5.59
CA PHE A 105 -6.76 -2.45 -6.82
C PHE A 105 -7.85 -1.69 -7.58
N THR A 106 -8.69 -0.91 -6.89
CA THR A 106 -9.83 -0.22 -7.53
C THR A 106 -9.52 1.22 -7.95
N VAL A 107 -8.48 1.84 -7.38
CA VAL A 107 -8.16 3.24 -7.66
C VAL A 107 -6.71 3.43 -8.10
N ASN A 108 -5.74 3.06 -7.23
CA ASN A 108 -4.34 3.42 -7.51
C ASN A 108 -3.74 2.61 -8.67
N VAL A 109 -3.96 1.29 -8.71
CA VAL A 109 -3.47 0.45 -9.84
C VAL A 109 -4.10 0.86 -11.18
N PRO A 110 -5.42 1.10 -11.31
CA PRO A 110 -5.99 1.64 -12.54
C PRO A 110 -5.41 2.99 -12.97
N LEU A 111 -5.16 3.90 -12.03
CA LEU A 111 -4.50 5.17 -12.32
C LEU A 111 -3.05 4.97 -12.78
N ASN A 112 -2.30 4.08 -12.12
CA ASN A 112 -0.95 3.72 -12.52
C ASN A 112 -0.92 3.18 -13.95
N ASN A 113 -1.77 2.18 -14.25
CA ASN A 113 -1.84 1.57 -15.56
C ASN A 113 -2.15 2.60 -16.65
N ARG A 114 -3.07 3.52 -16.37
CA ARG A 114 -3.41 4.59 -17.30
C ARG A 114 -2.22 5.52 -17.55
N LEU A 115 -1.54 5.96 -16.49
CA LEU A 115 -0.36 6.83 -16.65
C LEU A 115 0.77 6.09 -17.36
N GLN A 116 0.96 4.80 -17.06
CA GLN A 116 2.00 3.95 -17.66
C GLN A 116 1.80 3.75 -19.17
N SER A 117 0.54 3.74 -19.65
CA SER A 117 0.23 3.54 -21.05
C SER A 117 0.47 4.77 -21.94
N LEU A 118 0.77 5.93 -21.36
CA LEU A 118 0.98 7.17 -22.09
C LEU A 118 2.34 7.20 -22.80
N ASN A 119 2.35 7.55 -24.09
CA ASN A 119 3.57 7.92 -24.80
C ASN A 119 3.85 9.41 -24.59
N VAL A 120 4.52 9.74 -23.51
CA VAL A 120 4.77 11.12 -23.07
C VAL A 120 5.54 11.94 -24.13
N GLU A 121 6.39 11.29 -24.94
CA GLU A 121 7.17 11.96 -25.97
C GLU A 121 6.30 12.42 -27.14
N ALA A 122 5.22 11.71 -27.42
CA ALA A 122 4.28 12.05 -28.50
C ALA A 122 3.19 13.04 -28.06
N MET A 123 3.11 13.39 -26.77
CA MET A 123 2.09 14.29 -26.23
C MET A 123 2.55 15.76 -26.33
N ASP A 124 1.61 16.66 -26.61
CA ASP A 124 1.82 18.09 -26.44
C ASP A 124 1.75 18.51 -24.96
N GLU A 125 2.06 19.77 -24.68
CA GLU A 125 2.08 20.31 -23.31
C GLU A 125 0.71 20.27 -22.64
N SER A 126 -0.34 20.57 -23.39
CA SER A 126 -1.72 20.59 -22.87
C SER A 126 -2.19 19.18 -22.48
N ALA A 127 -1.85 18.19 -23.29
CA ALA A 127 -2.19 16.79 -23.01
C ALA A 127 -1.41 16.25 -21.80
N ARG A 128 -0.13 16.61 -21.63
CA ARG A 128 0.67 16.23 -20.44
C ARG A 128 0.09 16.84 -19.18
N LYS A 129 -0.27 18.12 -19.22
CA LYS A 129 -0.89 18.82 -18.08
C LYS A 129 -2.21 18.13 -17.69
N ALA A 130 -3.09 17.86 -18.64
CA ALA A 130 -4.35 17.21 -18.39
C ALA A 130 -4.17 15.80 -17.78
N ALA A 131 -3.23 15.02 -18.30
CA ALA A 131 -2.91 13.69 -17.80
C ALA A 131 -2.40 13.72 -16.34
N ARG A 132 -1.54 14.70 -16.00
CA ARG A 132 -1.06 14.90 -14.64
C ARG A 132 -2.18 15.33 -13.69
N GLU A 133 -3.00 16.29 -14.08
CA GLU A 133 -4.11 16.79 -13.26
C GLU A 133 -5.12 15.68 -12.93
N GLU A 134 -5.44 14.84 -13.90
CA GLU A 134 -6.34 13.69 -13.71
C GLU A 134 -5.75 12.65 -12.75
N PHE A 135 -4.43 12.44 -12.79
CA PHE A 135 -3.73 11.43 -12.00
C PHE A 135 -3.42 11.93 -10.57
N GLU A 136 -2.68 13.06 -10.45
CA GLU A 136 -1.95 13.43 -9.23
C GLU A 136 -2.87 13.61 -8.04
N GLY A 137 -3.93 14.40 -8.17
CA GLY A 137 -4.82 14.72 -7.05
C GLY A 137 -5.55 13.49 -6.51
N ARG A 138 -6.08 12.66 -7.41
CA ARG A 138 -6.83 11.46 -7.04
C ARG A 138 -5.91 10.38 -6.46
N TRP A 139 -4.76 10.16 -7.08
CA TRP A 139 -3.77 9.19 -6.62
C TRP A 139 -3.26 9.53 -5.22
N ASN A 140 -2.84 10.78 -5.01
CA ASN A 140 -2.32 11.25 -3.73
C ASN A 140 -3.34 11.12 -2.61
N ARG A 141 -4.60 11.52 -2.84
CA ARG A 141 -5.67 11.40 -1.85
C ARG A 141 -5.82 9.94 -1.38
N TRP A 142 -5.91 9.01 -2.31
CA TRP A 142 -6.07 7.60 -1.96
C TRP A 142 -4.81 7.00 -1.35
N ASN A 143 -3.62 7.45 -1.78
CA ASN A 143 -2.38 7.03 -1.14
C ASN A 143 -2.31 7.48 0.33
N VAL A 144 -2.71 8.71 0.65
CA VAL A 144 -2.77 9.22 2.03
C VAL A 144 -3.75 8.40 2.86
N ILE A 145 -4.96 8.13 2.35
CA ILE A 145 -5.96 7.29 3.05
C ILE A 145 -5.36 5.91 3.36
N ARG A 146 -4.79 5.23 2.37
CA ARG A 146 -4.14 3.92 2.55
C ARG A 146 -3.00 3.99 3.57
N THR A 147 -2.20 5.04 3.52
CA THR A 147 -1.08 5.26 4.46
C THR A 147 -1.59 5.36 5.89
N VAL A 148 -2.59 6.21 6.15
CA VAL A 148 -3.16 6.37 7.49
C VAL A 148 -3.75 5.05 7.99
N VAL A 149 -4.54 4.37 7.17
CA VAL A 149 -5.15 3.08 7.56
C VAL A 149 -4.07 2.03 7.83
N SER A 150 -3.04 1.93 6.98
CA SER A 150 -1.96 0.95 7.17
C SER A 150 -1.11 1.25 8.41
N CYS A 151 -0.87 2.52 8.75
CA CYS A 151 -0.22 2.91 10.01
C CYS A 151 -1.04 2.46 11.22
N LEU A 152 -2.36 2.70 11.20
CA LEU A 152 -3.25 2.25 12.29
C LEU A 152 -3.25 0.73 12.42
N VAL A 153 -3.31 0.00 11.30
CA VAL A 153 -3.23 -1.47 11.29
C VAL A 153 -1.91 -1.94 11.90
N SER A 154 -0.78 -1.37 11.49
CA SER A 154 0.52 -1.73 12.06
C SER A 154 0.59 -1.49 13.57
N LEU A 155 0.07 -0.37 14.06
CA LEU A 155 0.00 -0.07 15.49
C LEU A 155 -0.90 -1.06 16.25
N LEU A 156 -2.06 -1.42 15.70
CA LEU A 156 -2.95 -2.41 16.31
C LEU A 156 -2.31 -3.80 16.38
N LEU A 157 -1.61 -4.24 15.33
CA LEU A 157 -0.90 -5.51 15.31
C LEU A 157 0.28 -5.53 16.29
N ILE A 158 1.05 -4.43 16.40
CA ILE A 158 2.11 -4.28 17.41
C ILE A 158 1.50 -4.34 18.82
N GLY A 159 0.42 -3.58 19.06
CA GLY A 159 -0.29 -3.62 20.33
C GLY A 159 -0.82 -5.02 20.68
N LEU A 160 -1.30 -5.78 19.71
CA LEU A 160 -1.70 -7.17 19.91
C LEU A 160 -0.50 -8.07 20.23
N MET A 161 0.65 -7.89 19.56
CA MET A 161 1.88 -8.64 19.86
C MET A 161 2.38 -8.45 21.30
N LEU A 162 2.18 -7.27 21.89
CA LEU A 162 2.56 -7.00 23.27
C LEU A 162 1.64 -7.67 24.33
N ARG A 163 0.52 -8.24 23.89
CA ARG A 163 -0.47 -8.92 24.74
C ARG A 163 -0.37 -10.45 24.72
N VAL A 164 0.33 -11.02 23.73
CA VAL A 164 0.46 -12.46 23.48
C VAL A 164 1.91 -12.91 23.50
#